data_af8d05fcd7c86219ead5a53aa86287eb
#
_entry.id   af8d05fcd7c86219ead5a53aa86287eb
#
_cell.length_a   1.000
_cell.length_b   1.000
_cell.length_c   1.000
_cell.angle_alpha   90.00
_cell.angle_beta   90.00
_cell.angle_gamma   90.00
#
_symmetry.space_group_name_H-M   'P 1'
#
loop_
_entity.id
_entity.type
_entity.pdbx_description
1 polymer ?
#
loop_
_entity_poly.entity_id
_entity_poly.type
_entity_poly.pdbx_seq_one_letter_code
_entity_poly.pdbx_strand_id
1 'polypeptide(L)'
;MFCGKCGAKNDDNAEFCTSCGAKLNKYVPGAEKTVPVTYKSDKKRRGGMIAALIAVAAVILLGVVMFGGRGYKATIKKYVDATFDADAKEIFDLIPEKVVDYEMEQEEADSDDLRDVIDEANGMLQDQLDSIDSYLGEGWKGSYKIIDAENIRGDDLDDIKDAYKDAGVRVSAAKRVEIELTVKKDGKENSNSLDVPLIKVGRSWYLDAMSMNDLF
;
A
#
# COMPACT_ATOMS: atom_id res chain seq x y z
N MET A 1 -25.58 14.19 7.58
CA MET A 1 -24.56 13.19 7.22
C MET A 1 -24.90 11.81 7.75
N PHE A 2 -24.30 10.73 7.22
CA PHE A 2 -24.49 9.37 7.75
C PHE A 2 -23.26 8.93 8.56
N CYS A 3 -23.48 8.16 9.62
CA CYS A 3 -22.41 7.62 10.43
C CYS A 3 -21.71 6.44 9.71
N GLY A 4 -20.40 6.57 9.45
CA GLY A 4 -19.61 5.51 8.80
C GLY A 4 -19.46 4.22 9.62
N LYS A 5 -19.81 4.22 10.93
CA LYS A 5 -19.72 3.05 11.79
C LYS A 5 -21.03 2.24 11.89
N CYS A 6 -22.19 2.90 11.87
CA CYS A 6 -23.48 2.22 12.06
C CYS A 6 -24.56 2.58 11.03
N GLY A 7 -24.25 3.43 10.04
CA GLY A 7 -25.16 3.85 8.98
C GLY A 7 -26.29 4.81 9.40
N ALA A 8 -26.41 5.18 10.68
CA ALA A 8 -27.48 6.06 11.16
C ALA A 8 -27.33 7.47 10.60
N LYS A 9 -28.45 8.08 10.22
CA LYS A 9 -28.50 9.47 9.76
C LYS A 9 -28.37 10.42 10.96
N ASN A 10 -27.47 11.40 10.86
CA ASN A 10 -27.22 12.44 11.86
C ASN A 10 -27.29 13.83 11.21
N ASP A 11 -27.45 14.85 12.03
CA ASP A 11 -27.37 16.23 11.55
C ASP A 11 -25.99 16.55 10.99
N ASP A 12 -25.93 17.42 9.95
CA ASP A 12 -24.69 17.74 9.26
C ASP A 12 -23.64 18.44 10.14
N ASN A 13 -24.07 18.96 11.30
CA ASN A 13 -23.19 19.59 12.30
C ASN A 13 -22.91 18.73 13.54
N ALA A 14 -23.41 17.50 13.62
CA ALA A 14 -23.21 16.64 14.75
C ALA A 14 -21.71 16.21 14.85
N GLU A 15 -21.15 16.28 16.05
CA GLU A 15 -19.76 15.80 16.33
C GLU A 15 -19.73 14.33 16.67
N PHE A 16 -20.83 13.79 17.18
CA PHE A 16 -20.96 12.37 17.57
C PHE A 16 -22.26 11.80 17.02
N CYS A 17 -22.24 10.52 16.66
CA CYS A 17 -23.43 9.80 16.22
C CYS A 17 -24.41 9.61 17.40
N THR A 18 -25.65 10.07 17.22
CA THR A 18 -26.71 9.96 18.22
C THR A 18 -27.15 8.51 18.50
N SER A 19 -26.82 7.58 17.57
CA SER A 19 -27.22 6.17 17.66
C SER A 19 -26.14 5.28 18.28
N CYS A 20 -24.84 5.50 17.99
CA CYS A 20 -23.77 4.61 18.44
C CYS A 20 -22.62 5.34 19.16
N GLY A 21 -22.70 6.65 19.38
CA GLY A 21 -21.69 7.46 20.07
C GLY A 21 -20.36 7.63 19.31
N ALA A 22 -20.22 7.11 18.10
CA ALA A 22 -18.99 7.27 17.31
C ALA A 22 -18.81 8.73 16.88
N LYS A 23 -17.56 9.22 16.91
CA LYS A 23 -17.21 10.56 16.43
C LYS A 23 -17.46 10.64 14.92
N LEU A 24 -18.19 11.67 14.49
CA LEU A 24 -18.49 11.92 13.08
C LEU A 24 -17.44 12.87 12.50
N ASN A 25 -16.76 12.44 11.45
CA ASN A 25 -15.81 13.29 10.73
C ASN A 25 -16.58 14.22 9.79
N LYS A 26 -16.48 15.53 10.01
CA LYS A 26 -17.01 16.53 9.07
C LYS A 26 -16.14 16.47 7.81
N TYR A 27 -16.77 16.17 6.68
CA TYR A 27 -16.14 16.37 5.38
C TYR A 27 -15.97 17.87 5.14
N VAL A 28 -14.73 18.35 5.18
CA VAL A 28 -14.36 19.70 4.77
C VAL A 28 -13.75 19.58 3.38
N PRO A 29 -14.39 20.04 2.30
CA PRO A 29 -13.79 20.06 0.99
C PRO A 29 -12.57 20.99 1.01
N GLY A 30 -11.36 20.46 0.76
CA GLY A 30 -10.13 21.23 0.65
C GLY A 30 -9.17 21.18 1.83
N ALA A 31 -9.38 20.35 2.86
CA ALA A 31 -8.39 20.11 3.88
C ALA A 31 -7.59 18.86 3.51
N GLU A 32 -6.41 19.05 2.95
CA GLU A 32 -5.34 18.04 2.85
C GLU A 32 -5.09 17.50 4.26
N LYS A 33 -5.53 16.27 4.52
CA LYS A 33 -5.08 15.55 5.72
C LYS A 33 -3.79 14.82 5.35
N THR A 34 -2.68 15.50 5.54
CA THR A 34 -1.44 14.80 5.84
C THR A 34 -1.65 14.05 7.15
N VAL A 35 -1.84 12.75 7.07
CA VAL A 35 -1.79 11.89 8.25
C VAL A 35 -0.32 11.77 8.61
N PRO A 36 0.13 12.28 9.78
CA PRO A 36 1.50 12.04 10.20
C PRO A 36 1.63 10.55 10.49
N VAL A 37 2.43 9.85 9.70
CA VAL A 37 2.86 8.48 9.99
C VAL A 37 3.78 8.57 11.21
N THR A 38 3.23 8.32 12.38
CA THR A 38 4.02 8.22 13.62
C THR A 38 4.51 6.79 13.75
N TYR A 39 5.78 6.55 13.50
CA TYR A 39 6.45 5.30 13.79
C TYR A 39 6.47 5.08 15.31
N LYS A 40 5.45 4.37 15.84
CA LYS A 40 5.49 3.84 17.19
C LYS A 40 6.00 2.41 17.12
N SER A 41 7.23 2.25 17.56
CA SER A 41 7.83 0.96 17.86
C SER A 41 7.12 0.33 19.08
N ASP A 42 5.96 -0.29 18.86
CA ASP A 42 5.30 -1.12 19.86
C ASP A 42 5.68 -2.59 19.66
N LYS A 43 6.55 -3.07 20.53
CA LYS A 43 7.09 -4.43 20.62
C LYS A 43 6.04 -5.51 20.93
N LYS A 44 4.81 -5.47 20.37
CA LYS A 44 3.82 -6.51 20.66
C LYS A 44 2.70 -6.65 19.61
N ARG A 45 3.05 -7.07 18.39
CA ARG A 45 2.07 -7.71 17.49
C ARG A 45 2.75 -8.84 16.71
N ARG A 46 2.76 -10.02 17.32
CA ARG A 46 3.06 -11.27 16.62
C ARG A 46 1.82 -11.63 15.78
N GLY A 47 1.99 -11.93 14.52
CA GLY A 47 0.94 -12.40 13.60
C GLY A 47 0.37 -11.39 12.60
N GLY A 48 0.91 -10.16 12.51
CA GLY A 48 0.34 -9.11 11.68
C GLY A 48 1.00 -8.89 10.32
N MET A 49 2.25 -9.32 10.12
CA MET A 49 3.02 -8.88 8.97
C MET A 49 2.75 -9.71 7.70
N ILE A 50 2.51 -11.02 7.81
CA ILE A 50 2.06 -11.82 6.66
C ILE A 50 0.68 -11.32 6.20
N ALA A 51 -0.25 -11.05 7.13
CA ALA A 51 -1.56 -10.48 6.82
C ALA A 51 -1.46 -9.07 6.21
N ALA A 52 -0.46 -8.26 6.60
CA ALA A 52 -0.25 -6.92 6.06
C ALA A 52 0.39 -6.95 4.66
N LEU A 53 1.25 -7.91 4.36
CA LEU A 53 1.77 -8.13 3.01
C LEU A 53 0.64 -8.50 2.03
N ILE A 54 -0.38 -9.25 2.49
CA ILE A 54 -1.60 -9.54 1.73
C ILE A 54 -2.42 -8.25 1.50
N ALA A 55 -2.57 -7.41 2.52
CA ALA A 55 -3.36 -6.17 2.40
C ALA A 55 -2.73 -5.14 1.44
N VAL A 56 -1.40 -5.12 1.32
CA VAL A 56 -0.66 -4.26 0.36
C VAL A 56 -1.01 -4.61 -1.09
N ALA A 57 -1.19 -5.90 -1.39
CA ALA A 57 -1.59 -6.35 -2.71
C ALA A 57 -3.00 -5.85 -3.10
N ALA A 58 -3.89 -5.62 -2.10
CA ALA A 58 -5.31 -5.38 -2.33
C ALA A 58 -5.70 -3.92 -2.66
N VAL A 59 -4.81 -2.93 -2.57
CA VAL A 59 -5.20 -1.50 -2.61
C VAL A 59 -4.96 -0.81 -3.96
N ILE A 60 -4.34 -1.49 -4.97
CA ILE A 60 -3.80 -0.77 -6.12
C ILE A 60 -4.34 -1.23 -7.45
N LEU A 61 -4.80 -0.29 -8.21
CA LEU A 61 -5.04 -0.41 -9.63
C LEU A 61 -4.76 0.89 -10.37
N LEU A 62 -3.81 0.82 -11.28
CA LEU A 62 -3.70 1.48 -12.58
C LEU A 62 -2.45 2.29 -12.97
N GLY A 63 -1.81 1.91 -13.99
CA GLY A 63 -0.96 2.02 -14.83
C GLY A 63 -0.05 2.61 -15.78
N VAL A 64 0.97 2.42 -16.29
CA VAL A 64 1.89 2.31 -17.47
C VAL A 64 2.82 3.48 -17.81
N VAL A 65 4.04 3.19 -17.99
CA VAL A 65 5.14 3.16 -18.96
C VAL A 65 6.33 4.10 -18.78
N MET A 66 7.49 3.50 -18.66
CA MET A 66 8.84 3.53 -19.26
C MET A 66 9.92 4.43 -18.67
N PHE A 67 11.00 3.88 -18.28
CA PHE A 67 12.40 3.86 -18.65
C PHE A 67 13.40 3.66 -17.51
N GLY A 68 14.26 2.68 -17.69
CA GLY A 68 15.67 2.54 -17.36
C GLY A 68 16.19 2.87 -15.96
N GLY A 69 16.68 1.81 -15.28
CA GLY A 69 17.52 1.90 -14.09
C GLY A 69 16.80 1.38 -12.83
N ARG A 70 17.57 0.85 -11.90
CA ARG A 70 17.09 0.42 -10.56
C ARG A 70 16.64 1.60 -9.67
N GLY A 71 15.99 2.61 -10.27
CA GLY A 71 15.48 3.79 -9.59
C GLY A 71 14.07 3.56 -9.02
N TYR A 72 13.63 4.41 -8.09
CA TYR A 72 12.30 4.32 -7.49
C TYR A 72 11.16 4.26 -8.52
N LYS A 73 11.29 4.96 -9.67
CA LYS A 73 10.30 4.92 -10.75
C LYS A 73 10.17 3.52 -11.37
N ALA A 74 11.26 2.75 -11.43
CA ALA A 74 11.23 1.40 -11.93
C ALA A 74 10.56 0.44 -10.93
N THR A 75 10.74 0.66 -9.64
CA THR A 75 10.04 -0.08 -8.59
C THR A 75 8.54 0.20 -8.63
N ILE A 76 8.14 1.47 -8.73
CA ILE A 76 6.72 1.86 -8.90
C ILE A 76 6.12 1.21 -10.15
N LYS A 77 6.83 1.25 -11.28
CA LYS A 77 6.35 0.63 -12.51
C LYS A 77 6.10 -0.87 -12.32
N LYS A 78 7.07 -1.60 -11.80
CA LYS A 78 6.95 -3.04 -11.56
C LYS A 78 5.79 -3.37 -10.63
N TYR A 79 5.67 -2.62 -9.55
CA TYR A 79 4.61 -2.75 -8.58
C TYR A 79 3.22 -2.59 -9.23
N VAL A 80 3.05 -1.55 -10.03
CA VAL A 80 1.78 -1.31 -10.73
C VAL A 80 1.51 -2.36 -11.80
N ASP A 81 2.50 -2.72 -12.62
CA ASP A 81 2.37 -3.76 -13.63
C ASP A 81 1.95 -5.10 -12.96
N ALA A 82 2.64 -5.52 -11.90
CA ALA A 82 2.34 -6.74 -11.15
C ALA A 82 0.93 -6.74 -10.52
N THR A 83 0.48 -5.57 -10.06
CA THR A 83 -0.88 -5.42 -9.54
C THR A 83 -1.93 -5.64 -10.63
N PHE A 84 -1.69 -5.14 -11.85
CA PHE A 84 -2.62 -5.35 -12.98
C PHE A 84 -2.62 -6.75 -13.54
N ASP A 85 -1.47 -7.41 -13.45
CA ASP A 85 -1.32 -8.77 -13.90
C ASP A 85 -1.76 -9.79 -12.81
N ALA A 86 -2.23 -9.30 -11.64
CA ALA A 86 -2.51 -10.09 -10.44
C ALA A 86 -1.32 -11.00 -10.06
N ASP A 87 -0.09 -10.48 -10.19
CA ASP A 87 1.15 -11.19 -9.87
C ASP A 87 1.68 -10.74 -8.51
N ALA A 88 1.12 -11.30 -7.43
CA ALA A 88 1.58 -11.01 -6.08
C ALA A 88 3.04 -11.42 -5.88
N LYS A 89 3.51 -12.49 -6.56
CA LYS A 89 4.92 -12.89 -6.46
C LYS A 89 5.85 -11.76 -6.92
N GLU A 90 5.56 -11.11 -8.05
CA GLU A 90 6.38 -9.98 -8.52
C GLU A 90 6.32 -8.79 -7.54
N ILE A 91 5.20 -8.59 -6.81
CA ILE A 91 5.09 -7.60 -5.73
C ILE A 91 6.00 -7.99 -4.56
N PHE A 92 5.99 -9.25 -4.12
CA PHE A 92 6.90 -9.75 -3.07
C PHE A 92 8.38 -9.61 -3.47
N ASP A 93 8.73 -9.83 -4.73
CA ASP A 93 10.07 -9.64 -5.27
C ASP A 93 10.54 -8.15 -5.21
N LEU A 94 9.63 -7.22 -4.95
CA LEU A 94 9.94 -5.80 -4.69
C LEU A 94 10.22 -5.50 -3.21
N ILE A 95 10.10 -6.47 -2.32
CA ILE A 95 10.52 -6.40 -0.92
C ILE A 95 11.96 -6.94 -0.82
N PRO A 96 12.83 -6.40 0.03
CA PRO A 96 14.16 -7.01 0.23
C PRO A 96 14.04 -8.44 0.75
N GLU A 97 14.68 -9.41 0.07
CA GLU A 97 14.64 -10.85 0.42
C GLU A 97 14.87 -11.10 1.92
N LYS A 98 15.86 -10.44 2.50
CA LYS A 98 16.16 -10.56 3.93
C LYS A 98 15.02 -10.15 4.86
N VAL A 99 14.11 -9.29 4.41
CA VAL A 99 12.92 -8.91 5.18
C VAL A 99 11.92 -10.06 5.14
N VAL A 100 11.72 -10.64 3.97
CA VAL A 100 10.85 -11.82 3.81
C VAL A 100 11.38 -12.98 4.66
N ASP A 101 12.68 -13.28 4.57
CA ASP A 101 13.32 -14.34 5.36
C ASP A 101 13.17 -14.11 6.87
N TYR A 102 13.40 -12.86 7.32
CA TYR A 102 13.26 -12.48 8.73
C TYR A 102 11.84 -12.69 9.25
N GLU A 103 10.84 -12.29 8.46
CA GLU A 103 9.46 -12.46 8.84
C GLU A 103 9.03 -13.92 8.88
N MET A 104 9.49 -14.72 7.90
CA MET A 104 9.24 -16.15 7.89
C MET A 104 9.86 -16.83 9.13
N GLU A 105 11.08 -16.42 9.53
CA GLU A 105 11.71 -16.92 10.76
C GLU A 105 10.93 -16.54 12.03
N GLN A 106 10.37 -15.31 12.08
CA GLN A 106 9.59 -14.84 13.23
C GLN A 106 8.24 -15.59 13.37
N GLU A 107 7.62 -15.96 12.27
CA GLU A 107 6.35 -16.68 12.23
C GLU A 107 6.52 -18.21 12.23
N GLU A 108 7.77 -18.71 12.27
CA GLU A 108 8.09 -20.14 12.12
C GLU A 108 7.51 -20.74 10.82
N ALA A 109 7.40 -19.91 9.77
CA ALA A 109 6.84 -20.26 8.48
C ALA A 109 7.88 -20.86 7.53
N ASP A 110 7.43 -21.69 6.60
CA ASP A 110 8.29 -22.28 5.57
C ASP A 110 7.93 -21.79 4.15
N SER A 111 8.61 -22.37 3.15
CA SER A 111 8.41 -21.98 1.75
C SER A 111 7.01 -22.34 1.22
N ASP A 112 6.32 -23.29 1.82
CA ASP A 112 4.97 -23.67 1.46
C ASP A 112 3.98 -22.64 2.01
N ASP A 113 4.19 -22.19 3.25
CA ASP A 113 3.42 -21.10 3.87
C ASP A 113 3.54 -19.80 3.07
N LEU A 114 4.76 -19.43 2.62
CA LEU A 114 4.96 -18.25 1.77
C LEU A 114 4.20 -18.38 0.44
N ARG A 115 4.17 -19.57 -0.17
CA ARG A 115 3.45 -19.81 -1.41
C ARG A 115 1.94 -19.64 -1.20
N ASP A 116 1.40 -20.17 -0.09
CA ASP A 116 -0.02 -20.03 0.25
C ASP A 116 -0.40 -18.55 0.44
N VAL A 117 0.45 -17.76 1.08
CA VAL A 117 0.28 -16.30 1.21
C VAL A 117 0.28 -15.59 -0.14
N ILE A 118 1.20 -15.96 -1.04
CA ILE A 118 1.25 -15.41 -2.40
C ILE A 118 0.00 -15.78 -3.20
N ASP A 119 -0.48 -17.01 -3.08
CA ASP A 119 -1.70 -17.48 -3.77
C ASP A 119 -2.95 -16.77 -3.24
N GLU A 120 -3.06 -16.53 -1.93
CA GLU A 120 -4.14 -15.74 -1.34
C GLU A 120 -4.09 -14.29 -1.84
N ALA A 121 -2.91 -13.68 -1.88
CA ALA A 121 -2.72 -12.33 -2.40
C ALA A 121 -3.08 -12.23 -3.89
N ASN A 122 -2.75 -13.23 -4.72
CA ASN A 122 -3.18 -13.31 -6.11
C ASN A 122 -4.71 -13.36 -6.23
N GLY A 123 -5.37 -14.14 -5.37
CA GLY A 123 -6.84 -14.20 -5.31
C GLY A 123 -7.46 -12.84 -5.00
N MET A 124 -6.92 -12.12 -4.02
CA MET A 124 -7.40 -10.77 -3.67
C MET A 124 -7.20 -9.75 -4.80
N LEU A 125 -6.05 -9.80 -5.49
CA LEU A 125 -5.80 -8.96 -6.66
C LEU A 125 -6.80 -9.26 -7.78
N GLN A 126 -7.05 -10.55 -8.06
CA GLN A 126 -8.00 -10.96 -9.08
C GLN A 126 -9.43 -10.49 -8.75
N ASP A 127 -9.89 -10.64 -7.51
CA ASP A 127 -11.20 -10.15 -7.06
C ASP A 127 -11.38 -8.64 -7.28
N GLN A 128 -10.31 -7.88 -7.13
CA GLN A 128 -10.33 -6.45 -7.41
C GLN A 128 -10.42 -6.15 -8.92
N LEU A 129 -9.65 -6.88 -9.76
CA LEU A 129 -9.74 -6.76 -11.20
C LEU A 129 -11.15 -7.14 -11.69
N ASP A 130 -11.74 -8.21 -11.16
CA ASP A 130 -13.12 -8.64 -11.47
C ASP A 130 -14.16 -7.59 -11.04
N SER A 131 -13.90 -6.87 -9.94
CA SER A 131 -14.75 -5.76 -9.51
C SER A 131 -14.73 -4.60 -10.51
N ILE A 132 -13.56 -4.31 -11.10
CA ILE A 132 -13.43 -3.30 -12.16
C ILE A 132 -14.11 -3.78 -13.44
N ASP A 133 -13.92 -5.05 -13.82
CA ASP A 133 -14.62 -5.65 -14.95
C ASP A 133 -16.12 -5.57 -14.79
N SER A 134 -16.63 -5.79 -13.57
CA SER A 134 -18.05 -5.68 -13.27
C SER A 134 -18.57 -4.24 -13.41
N TYR A 135 -17.75 -3.24 -13.08
CA TYR A 135 -18.11 -1.82 -13.13
C TYR A 135 -17.95 -1.20 -14.53
N LEU A 136 -16.83 -1.46 -15.20
CA LEU A 136 -16.48 -0.88 -16.51
C LEU A 136 -16.78 -1.83 -17.68
N GLY A 137 -16.88 -3.15 -17.43
CA GLY A 137 -16.87 -4.21 -18.41
C GLY A 137 -15.46 -4.60 -18.84
N GLU A 138 -15.24 -5.81 -19.32
CA GLU A 138 -13.94 -6.34 -19.74
C GLU A 138 -13.22 -5.46 -20.78
N GLY A 139 -11.89 -5.42 -20.72
CA GLY A 139 -11.04 -4.72 -21.71
C GLY A 139 -10.86 -3.22 -21.44
N TRP A 140 -11.06 -2.78 -20.21
CA TRP A 140 -10.63 -1.47 -19.75
C TRP A 140 -9.10 -1.31 -19.82
N LYS A 141 -8.64 -0.09 -19.76
CA LYS A 141 -7.21 0.23 -19.75
C LYS A 141 -6.85 0.97 -18.48
N GLY A 142 -5.79 0.49 -17.86
CA GLY A 142 -5.14 1.13 -16.76
C GLY A 142 -4.04 2.12 -17.15
N SER A 143 -3.86 3.16 -16.33
CA SER A 143 -2.75 4.12 -16.47
C SER A 143 -2.37 4.76 -15.12
N TYR A 144 -1.08 5.03 -14.82
CA TYR A 144 -0.65 5.73 -13.62
C TYR A 144 0.19 6.97 -13.93
N LYS A 145 0.24 7.83 -12.98
CA LYS A 145 1.09 9.01 -13.02
C LYS A 145 1.70 9.20 -11.64
N ILE A 146 3.00 9.42 -11.58
CA ILE A 146 3.63 9.88 -10.35
C ILE A 146 3.30 11.35 -10.20
N ILE A 147 2.59 11.68 -9.10
CA ILE A 147 2.18 13.04 -8.77
C ILE A 147 3.30 13.73 -8.01
N ASP A 148 3.83 13.07 -6.97
CA ASP A 148 4.93 13.58 -6.16
C ASP A 148 5.87 12.44 -5.72
N ALA A 149 7.07 12.80 -5.25
CA ALA A 149 8.06 11.87 -4.73
C ALA A 149 8.93 12.54 -3.67
N GLU A 150 8.44 12.54 -2.45
CA GLU A 150 9.10 13.15 -1.30
C GLU A 150 10.19 12.25 -0.71
N ASN A 151 11.33 12.87 -0.31
CA ASN A 151 12.36 12.15 0.44
C ASN A 151 12.04 12.21 1.93
N ILE A 152 11.94 11.06 2.57
CA ILE A 152 11.85 10.95 4.02
C ILE A 152 13.22 11.26 4.64
N ARG A 153 13.26 12.08 5.70
CA ARG A 153 14.49 12.60 6.31
C ARG A 153 14.33 12.71 7.83
N GLY A 154 15.47 12.96 8.50
CA GLY A 154 15.48 13.20 9.95
C GLY A 154 15.03 11.98 10.74
N ASP A 155 14.28 12.21 11.80
CA ASP A 155 13.85 11.20 12.76
C ASP A 155 13.02 10.11 12.07
N ASP A 156 12.14 10.45 11.13
CA ASP A 156 11.33 9.48 10.38
C ASP A 156 12.20 8.50 9.56
N LEU A 157 13.31 8.99 8.97
CA LEU A 157 14.24 8.11 8.26
C LEU A 157 15.03 7.23 9.24
N ASP A 158 15.34 7.73 10.41
CA ASP A 158 16.09 6.98 11.42
C ASP A 158 15.18 5.89 12.03
N ASP A 159 13.91 6.17 12.24
CA ASP A 159 12.91 5.18 12.66
C ASP A 159 12.77 4.04 11.63
N ILE A 160 12.71 4.38 10.32
CA ILE A 160 12.72 3.38 9.26
C ILE A 160 13.99 2.52 9.32
N LYS A 161 15.18 3.12 9.43
CA LYS A 161 16.43 2.39 9.53
C LYS A 161 16.47 1.42 10.72
N ASP A 162 15.94 1.86 11.87
CA ASP A 162 15.89 1.03 13.08
C ASP A 162 14.89 -0.11 12.93
N ALA A 163 13.73 0.10 12.28
CA ALA A 163 12.77 -0.96 11.98
C ALA A 163 13.37 -2.10 11.14
N TYR A 164 14.23 -1.77 10.16
CA TYR A 164 14.86 -2.75 9.27
C TYR A 164 16.14 -3.40 9.84
N LYS A 165 16.61 -2.93 10.99
CA LYS A 165 17.89 -3.36 11.59
C LYS A 165 17.87 -4.82 12.03
N ASP A 166 16.77 -5.27 12.62
CA ASP A 166 16.62 -6.63 13.13
C ASP A 166 16.57 -7.66 11.98
N ALA A 167 16.05 -7.27 10.83
CA ALA A 167 16.12 -8.05 9.59
C ALA A 167 17.50 -8.00 8.90
N GLY A 168 18.49 -7.31 9.48
CA GLY A 168 19.83 -7.16 8.91
C GLY A 168 19.88 -6.38 7.60
N VAL A 169 18.88 -5.54 7.35
CA VAL A 169 18.75 -4.70 6.16
C VAL A 169 19.23 -3.29 6.45
N ARG A 170 20.17 -2.79 5.63
CA ARG A 170 20.69 -1.42 5.75
C ARG A 170 19.98 -0.49 4.81
N VAL A 171 19.02 0.26 5.32
CA VAL A 171 18.33 1.33 4.57
C VAL A 171 19.24 2.55 4.46
N SER A 172 19.44 3.08 3.25
CA SER A 172 20.27 4.25 2.97
C SER A 172 19.46 5.51 2.67
N ALA A 173 18.22 5.37 2.23
CA ALA A 173 17.26 6.44 1.97
C ALA A 173 15.85 5.87 1.97
N ALA A 174 14.85 6.74 2.17
CA ALA A 174 13.44 6.39 2.02
C ALA A 174 12.68 7.49 1.26
N LYS A 175 11.56 7.12 0.61
CA LYS A 175 10.67 8.02 -0.12
C LYS A 175 9.22 7.64 0.11
N ARG A 176 8.36 8.65 0.10
CA ARG A 176 6.93 8.50 -0.15
C ARG A 176 6.67 8.95 -1.59
N VAL A 177 6.03 8.10 -2.39
CA VAL A 177 5.71 8.40 -3.78
C VAL A 177 4.20 8.40 -3.94
N GLU A 178 3.61 9.58 -4.17
CA GLU A 178 2.20 9.68 -4.52
C GLU A 178 2.02 9.32 -5.99
N ILE A 179 1.14 8.38 -6.26
CA ILE A 179 0.73 8.01 -7.60
C ILE A 179 -0.78 8.20 -7.77
N GLU A 180 -1.18 8.74 -8.91
CA GLU A 180 -2.57 8.76 -9.37
C GLU A 180 -2.79 7.59 -10.31
N LEU A 181 -3.79 6.83 -10.03
CA LEU A 181 -4.19 5.64 -10.76
C LEU A 181 -5.49 5.93 -11.51
N THR A 182 -5.59 5.54 -12.78
CA THR A 182 -6.77 5.83 -13.61
C THR A 182 -7.23 4.59 -14.39
N VAL A 183 -8.47 4.15 -14.24
CA VAL A 183 -9.14 3.14 -15.09
C VAL A 183 -10.04 3.80 -16.09
N LYS A 184 -10.05 3.28 -17.32
CA LYS A 184 -10.75 3.94 -18.41
C LYS A 184 -11.28 2.95 -19.44
N LYS A 185 -12.56 3.11 -19.79
CA LYS A 185 -13.20 2.40 -20.88
C LYS A 185 -14.40 3.18 -21.41
N ASP A 186 -14.52 3.28 -22.74
CA ASP A 186 -15.69 3.84 -23.45
C ASP A 186 -16.15 5.22 -22.92
N GLY A 187 -15.18 6.09 -22.57
CA GLY A 187 -15.45 7.43 -22.03
C GLY A 187 -15.78 7.45 -20.55
N LYS A 188 -15.88 6.33 -19.86
CA LYS A 188 -15.90 6.25 -18.40
C LYS A 188 -14.47 6.22 -17.89
N GLU A 189 -14.21 6.97 -16.83
CA GLU A 189 -12.90 7.08 -16.18
C GLU A 189 -13.09 7.15 -14.67
N ASN A 190 -12.21 6.48 -13.94
CA ASN A 190 -12.13 6.58 -12.50
C ASN A 190 -10.66 6.69 -12.11
N SER A 191 -10.33 7.62 -11.22
CA SER A 191 -8.98 7.85 -10.73
C SER A 191 -8.95 7.83 -9.21
N ASN A 192 -7.85 7.31 -8.66
CA ASN A 192 -7.57 7.30 -7.22
C ASN A 192 -6.11 7.62 -6.97
N SER A 193 -5.79 8.31 -5.88
CA SER A 193 -4.42 8.58 -5.43
C SER A 193 -4.01 7.63 -4.33
N LEU A 194 -2.73 7.25 -4.34
CA LEU A 194 -2.14 6.30 -3.43
C LEU A 194 -0.71 6.71 -3.10
N ASP A 195 -0.35 6.62 -1.83
CA ASP A 195 1.02 6.77 -1.34
C ASP A 195 1.73 5.41 -1.32
N VAL A 196 2.83 5.30 -2.04
CA VAL A 196 3.69 4.12 -2.06
C VAL A 196 4.99 4.43 -1.32
N PRO A 197 5.19 3.90 -0.11
CA PRO A 197 6.42 4.09 0.63
C PRO A 197 7.52 3.18 0.06
N LEU A 198 8.70 3.73 -0.11
CA LEU A 198 9.87 3.07 -0.69
C LEU A 198 11.11 3.26 0.16
N ILE A 199 11.92 2.21 0.25
CA ILE A 199 13.24 2.23 0.86
C ILE A 199 14.33 1.95 -0.16
N LYS A 200 15.53 2.48 0.08
CA LYS A 200 16.72 2.21 -0.71
C LYS A 200 17.69 1.31 0.05
N VAL A 201 17.93 0.12 -0.51
CA VAL A 201 18.92 -0.84 -0.01
C VAL A 201 20.00 -1.03 -1.05
N GLY A 202 21.25 -0.69 -0.71
CA GLY A 202 22.35 -0.70 -1.66
C GLY A 202 22.10 0.26 -2.83
N ARG A 203 21.97 -0.26 -4.05
CA ARG A 203 21.73 0.53 -5.28
C ARG A 203 20.29 0.46 -5.76
N SER A 204 19.43 -0.31 -5.12
CA SER A 204 18.06 -0.58 -5.56
C SER A 204 17.03 0.03 -4.61
N TRP A 205 15.88 0.43 -5.17
CA TRP A 205 14.71 0.81 -4.42
C TRP A 205 13.76 -0.40 -4.29
N TYR A 206 13.12 -0.51 -3.16
CA TYR A 206 12.20 -1.57 -2.77
C TYR A 206 10.95 -0.97 -2.15
N LEU A 207 9.87 -1.73 -2.06
CA LEU A 207 8.71 -1.37 -1.26
C LEU A 207 9.09 -1.37 0.22
N ASP A 208 8.57 -0.42 0.98
CA ASP A 208 8.73 -0.34 2.43
C ASP A 208 7.62 -1.16 3.10
N ALA A 209 7.84 -2.47 3.20
CA ALA A 209 6.85 -3.39 3.76
C ALA A 209 6.53 -3.09 5.24
N MET A 210 7.50 -2.57 6.00
CA MET A 210 7.30 -2.27 7.43
C MET A 210 6.44 -1.03 7.67
N SER A 211 6.50 -0.04 6.77
CA SER A 211 5.64 1.15 6.84
C SER A 211 4.22 0.89 6.35
N MET A 212 4.02 -0.14 5.55
CA MET A 212 2.70 -0.49 5.00
C MET A 212 1.77 -1.10 6.04
N ASN A 213 2.31 -1.65 7.14
CA ASN A 213 1.51 -2.17 8.26
C ASN A 213 0.70 -1.11 9.03
N ASP A 214 1.05 0.17 8.93
CA ASP A 214 0.38 1.27 9.64
C ASP A 214 -0.76 1.90 8.81
N LEU A 215 -0.97 1.46 7.57
CA LEU A 215 -2.00 1.99 6.67
C LEU A 215 -3.37 1.26 6.78
N PHE A 216 -3.45 0.21 7.62
CA PHE A 216 -4.63 -0.62 7.87
C PHE A 216 -4.87 -0.85 9.40
#